data_9fdb2aa19d13fb0d4060690cf7d93fa5
#
_entry.id   9fdb2aa19d13fb0d4060690cf7d93fa5
#
_cell.length_a   1.000
_cell.length_b   1.000
_cell.length_c   1.000
_cell.angle_alpha   90.00
_cell.angle_beta   90.00
_cell.angle_gamma   90.00
#
_symmetry.space_group_name_H-M   'P 1'
#
loop_
_entity.id
_entity.type
_entity.pdbx_description
1 polymer ?
#
loop_
_entity_poly.entity_id
_entity_poly.type
_entity_poly.pdbx_seq_one_letter_code
_entity_poly.pdbx_strand_id
1 'polypeptide(L)'
;MATAHKSRVLDMTQGDPFRLVLQFSMPLFCSNLLQQLYNLTDTALAGHLLGSAALAEIGATAALYGLIMNFAFGMNNGLALTVSRYFGAGDESGIRRAVGWMVTLSAAVSLVLTGCSLLGRDALLTILQVPAQAWGGASAYLTVILLGIPLTMLYNMEAALLRAVGNSVTPLLFLLFSSVLNVGLDAAFMGPLGLGVRGAAIATVLAQGISAVLGVVYILRGYPELRFTPRQLGAATRRAVTSMFWAGLSMGLMSAIYNLGSVALQSSINALGSVYITAQTAARRLAELYFIPGGALGIGVATFSSQNLGAGRRSRIWQSVKAALAIYFVWWVFVMAFTFLLGGAAIRGITGSTDEVIISNALLYLKISAPVIPPMAVLVILRNMLQGIRHTVEPLLASGLELVGKVIFAVWLVPVRGYRAVCFCEPTTWVVCFVFILLAVWRCRGDLRDAEKN
;
A
#
# COMPACT_ATOMS: atom_id res chain seq x y z
N MET A 1 -8.59 0.63 -32.01
CA MET A 1 -8.20 0.29 -30.62
C MET A 1 -6.83 0.83 -30.21
N ALA A 2 -5.81 0.87 -31.08
CA ALA A 2 -4.48 1.41 -30.75
C ALA A 2 -4.45 2.91 -30.36
N THR A 3 -5.33 3.73 -30.92
CA THR A 3 -5.44 5.15 -30.59
C THR A 3 -6.03 5.44 -29.20
N ALA A 4 -6.95 4.61 -28.71
CA ALA A 4 -7.55 4.76 -27.38
C ALA A 4 -6.59 4.38 -26.24
N HIS A 5 -5.56 3.57 -26.50
CA HIS A 5 -4.57 3.17 -25.49
C HIS A 5 -3.54 4.27 -25.23
N LYS A 6 -3.07 4.97 -26.26
CA LYS A 6 -2.15 6.12 -26.13
C LYS A 6 -2.76 7.29 -25.35
N SER A 7 -4.08 7.46 -25.37
CA SER A 7 -4.75 8.56 -24.66
C SER A 7 -4.78 8.42 -23.14
N ARG A 8 -4.45 7.22 -22.59
CA ARG A 8 -4.43 6.96 -21.14
C ARG A 8 -3.03 6.96 -20.53
N VAL A 9 -1.99 7.05 -21.35
CA VAL A 9 -0.60 7.08 -20.89
C VAL A 9 -0.19 8.54 -20.67
N LEU A 10 0.21 8.85 -19.43
CA LEU A 10 0.75 10.15 -19.06
C LEU A 10 2.28 10.12 -19.16
N ASP A 11 2.85 10.82 -20.12
CA ASP A 11 4.28 11.10 -20.14
C ASP A 11 4.61 12.15 -19.08
N MET A 12 5.19 11.68 -17.96
CA MET A 12 5.52 12.57 -16.84
C MET A 12 6.78 13.40 -17.08
N THR A 13 7.47 13.18 -18.18
CA THR A 13 8.67 13.98 -18.52
C THR A 13 8.32 15.33 -19.13
N GLN A 14 7.08 15.54 -19.61
CA GLN A 14 6.63 16.76 -20.28
C GLN A 14 5.36 17.34 -19.63
N GLY A 15 5.15 18.64 -19.80
CA GLY A 15 3.97 19.35 -19.26
C GLY A 15 4.15 19.83 -17.81
N ASP A 16 3.07 20.37 -17.24
CA ASP A 16 3.06 20.93 -15.89
C ASP A 16 3.10 19.84 -14.81
N PRO A 17 4.10 19.84 -13.88
CA PRO A 17 4.23 18.84 -12.86
C PRO A 17 3.04 18.75 -11.90
N PHE A 18 2.40 19.88 -11.56
CA PHE A 18 1.25 19.88 -10.66
C PHE A 18 0.08 19.12 -11.28
N ARG A 19 -0.24 19.42 -12.52
CA ARG A 19 -1.32 18.77 -13.27
C ARG A 19 -1.03 17.27 -13.47
N LEU A 20 0.21 16.91 -13.81
CA LEU A 20 0.60 15.51 -14.04
C LEU A 20 0.51 14.68 -12.74
N VAL A 21 1.03 15.20 -11.62
CA VAL A 21 0.95 14.53 -10.32
C VAL A 21 -0.51 14.36 -9.90
N LEU A 22 -1.34 15.41 -10.04
CA LEU A 22 -2.76 15.34 -9.70
C LEU A 22 -3.50 14.31 -10.56
N GLN A 23 -3.34 14.38 -11.89
CA GLN A 23 -4.03 13.47 -12.83
C GLN A 23 -3.64 12.02 -12.63
N PHE A 24 -2.37 11.76 -12.32
CA PHE A 24 -1.90 10.40 -12.07
C PHE A 24 -2.33 9.86 -10.69
N SER A 25 -2.31 10.71 -9.65
CA SER A 25 -2.62 10.30 -8.29
C SER A 25 -4.12 10.18 -8.01
N MET A 26 -4.98 10.87 -8.77
CA MET A 26 -6.44 10.81 -8.57
C MET A 26 -7.01 9.40 -8.77
N PRO A 27 -6.69 8.66 -9.86
CA PRO A 27 -7.13 7.27 -9.99
C PRO A 27 -6.60 6.35 -8.88
N LEU A 28 -5.38 6.60 -8.37
CA LEU A 28 -4.82 5.86 -7.23
C LEU A 28 -5.58 6.15 -5.94
N PHE A 29 -5.93 7.41 -5.71
CA PHE A 29 -6.78 7.79 -4.58
C PHE A 29 -8.15 7.09 -4.65
N CYS A 30 -8.80 7.10 -5.82
CA CYS A 30 -10.05 6.37 -6.04
C CYS A 30 -9.88 4.85 -5.85
N SER A 31 -8.75 4.27 -6.29
CA SER A 31 -8.44 2.85 -6.07
C SER A 31 -8.34 2.51 -4.59
N ASN A 32 -7.68 3.37 -3.80
CA ASN A 32 -7.55 3.14 -2.36
C ASN A 32 -8.90 3.25 -1.64
N LEU A 33 -9.76 4.21 -2.02
CA LEU A 33 -11.12 4.31 -1.50
C LEU A 33 -11.96 3.07 -1.89
N LEU A 34 -11.89 2.65 -3.15
CA LEU A 34 -12.60 1.47 -3.64
C LEU A 34 -12.13 0.20 -2.88
N GLN A 35 -10.83 0.08 -2.60
CA GLN A 35 -10.29 -1.03 -1.81
C GLN A 35 -10.85 -1.05 -0.38
N GLN A 36 -11.05 0.12 0.26
CA GLN A 36 -11.69 0.18 1.58
C GLN A 36 -13.16 -0.24 1.53
N LEU A 37 -13.89 0.23 0.51
CA LEU A 37 -15.28 -0.19 0.30
C LEU A 37 -15.39 -1.69 0.03
N TYR A 38 -14.49 -2.23 -0.78
CA TYR A 38 -14.40 -3.66 -1.05
C TYR A 38 -14.21 -4.46 0.25
N ASN A 39 -13.22 -4.10 1.08
CA ASN A 39 -12.96 -4.78 2.34
C ASN A 39 -14.16 -4.74 3.31
N LEU A 40 -14.89 -3.62 3.34
CA LEU A 40 -16.11 -3.49 4.14
C LEU A 40 -17.23 -4.37 3.62
N THR A 41 -17.43 -4.41 2.30
CA THR A 41 -18.47 -5.23 1.65
C THR A 41 -18.22 -6.72 1.86
N ASP A 42 -16.97 -7.16 1.66
CA ASP A 42 -16.55 -8.55 1.87
C ASP A 42 -16.82 -9.00 3.33
N THR A 43 -16.38 -8.18 4.30
CA THR A 43 -16.62 -8.43 5.71
C THR A 43 -18.12 -8.45 6.06
N ALA A 44 -18.90 -7.51 5.52
CA ALA A 44 -20.35 -7.46 5.76
C ALA A 44 -21.06 -8.69 5.15
N LEU A 45 -20.68 -9.11 3.95
CA LEU A 45 -21.26 -10.25 3.27
C LEU A 45 -20.94 -11.56 4.02
N ALA A 46 -19.70 -11.74 4.45
CA ALA A 46 -19.30 -12.88 5.27
C ALA A 46 -20.10 -12.93 6.59
N GLY A 47 -20.26 -11.77 7.26
CA GLY A 47 -21.04 -11.68 8.49
C GLY A 47 -22.52 -12.02 8.32
N HIS A 48 -23.15 -11.56 7.23
CA HIS A 48 -24.55 -11.82 6.95
C HIS A 48 -24.84 -13.27 6.52
N LEU A 49 -23.95 -13.85 5.70
CA LEU A 49 -24.15 -15.17 5.15
C LEU A 49 -23.67 -16.30 6.07
N LEU A 50 -22.58 -16.08 6.80
CA LEU A 50 -21.92 -17.12 7.58
C LEU A 50 -22.01 -16.90 9.10
N GLY A 51 -22.37 -15.68 9.53
CA GLY A 51 -22.50 -15.32 10.94
C GLY A 51 -21.20 -14.93 11.63
N SER A 52 -21.29 -14.68 12.94
CA SER A 52 -20.19 -14.14 13.76
C SER A 52 -19.00 -15.09 13.92
N ALA A 53 -19.21 -16.39 13.91
CA ALA A 53 -18.13 -17.38 14.01
C ALA A 53 -17.18 -17.30 12.80
N ALA A 54 -17.74 -17.20 11.58
CA ALA A 54 -16.95 -17.04 10.36
C ALA A 54 -16.17 -15.72 10.33
N LEU A 55 -16.76 -14.63 10.86
CA LEU A 55 -16.04 -13.36 11.02
C LEU A 55 -14.84 -13.50 11.96
N ALA A 56 -14.95 -14.30 13.03
CA ALA A 56 -13.83 -14.57 13.92
C ALA A 56 -12.72 -15.38 13.23
N GLU A 57 -13.08 -16.36 12.39
CA GLU A 57 -12.16 -17.19 11.61
C GLU A 57 -11.38 -16.35 10.58
N ILE A 58 -12.07 -15.51 9.79
CA ILE A 58 -11.45 -14.58 8.82
C ILE A 58 -10.63 -13.53 9.56
N GLY A 59 -11.19 -12.92 10.59
CA GLY A 59 -10.56 -11.87 11.38
C GLY A 59 -9.26 -12.31 12.04
N ALA A 60 -9.19 -13.57 12.52
CA ALA A 60 -7.99 -14.14 13.12
C ALA A 60 -6.79 -14.18 12.15
N THR A 61 -7.01 -14.23 10.84
CA THR A 61 -5.97 -14.28 9.81
C THR A 61 -5.74 -12.94 9.11
N ALA A 62 -6.58 -11.92 9.37
CA ALA A 62 -6.59 -10.64 8.66
C ALA A 62 -5.24 -9.89 8.74
N ALA A 63 -4.57 -9.94 9.90
CA ALA A 63 -3.27 -9.27 10.07
C ALA A 63 -2.19 -9.89 9.16
N LEU A 64 -2.15 -11.21 9.04
CA LEU A 64 -1.21 -11.92 8.17
C LEU A 64 -1.53 -11.68 6.70
N TYR A 65 -2.82 -11.76 6.33
CA TYR A 65 -3.26 -11.43 4.99
C TYR A 65 -2.86 -10.01 4.59
N GLY A 66 -3.14 -9.03 5.45
CA GLY A 66 -2.75 -7.64 5.24
C GLY A 66 -1.24 -7.45 5.09
N LEU A 67 -0.43 -8.17 5.88
CA LEU A 67 1.03 -8.15 5.78
C LEU A 67 1.50 -8.63 4.39
N ILE A 68 0.99 -9.78 3.93
CA ILE A 68 1.34 -10.37 2.63
C ILE A 68 0.92 -9.43 1.49
N MET A 69 -0.32 -8.93 1.53
CA MET A 69 -0.86 -8.04 0.50
C MET A 69 -0.08 -6.73 0.40
N ASN A 70 0.22 -6.10 1.53
CA ASN A 70 0.99 -4.85 1.55
C ASN A 70 2.44 -5.07 1.11
N PHE A 71 3.06 -6.20 1.50
CA PHE A 71 4.38 -6.57 0.99
C PHE A 71 4.36 -6.75 -0.54
N ALA A 72 3.39 -7.51 -1.06
CA ALA A 72 3.23 -7.74 -2.50
C ALA A 72 3.04 -6.44 -3.28
N PHE A 73 2.19 -5.54 -2.77
CA PHE A 73 1.96 -4.23 -3.34
C PHE A 73 3.23 -3.38 -3.36
N GLY A 74 3.93 -3.26 -2.22
CA GLY A 74 5.18 -2.51 -2.11
C GLY A 74 6.28 -3.08 -3.02
N MET A 75 6.49 -4.40 -2.97
CA MET A 75 7.49 -5.10 -3.78
C MET A 75 7.32 -4.82 -5.28
N ASN A 76 6.11 -4.98 -5.80
CA ASN A 76 5.84 -4.77 -7.23
C ASN A 76 5.96 -3.29 -7.64
N ASN A 77 5.55 -2.35 -6.78
CA ASN A 77 5.78 -0.92 -7.06
C ASN A 77 7.27 -0.58 -7.11
N GLY A 78 8.08 -1.13 -6.21
CA GLY A 78 9.52 -0.92 -6.22
C GLY A 78 10.21 -1.50 -7.46
N LEU A 79 9.85 -2.72 -7.88
CA LEU A 79 10.33 -3.32 -9.14
C LEU A 79 9.96 -2.44 -10.35
N ALA A 80 8.73 -1.92 -10.37
CA ALA A 80 8.21 -1.09 -11.45
C ALA A 80 8.95 0.24 -11.65
N LEU A 81 9.61 0.79 -10.62
CA LEU A 81 10.41 2.01 -10.75
C LEU A 81 11.55 1.87 -11.77
N THR A 82 12.12 0.67 -11.91
CA THR A 82 13.13 0.42 -12.94
C THR A 82 12.55 0.51 -14.35
N VAL A 83 11.35 -0.05 -14.56
CA VAL A 83 10.62 0.08 -15.83
C VAL A 83 10.28 1.54 -16.10
N SER A 84 9.77 2.24 -15.10
CA SER A 84 9.43 3.68 -15.15
C SER A 84 10.61 4.54 -15.61
N ARG A 85 11.81 4.25 -15.10
CA ARG A 85 13.03 4.96 -15.47
C ARG A 85 13.42 4.75 -16.93
N TYR A 86 13.40 3.50 -17.43
CA TYR A 86 13.69 3.22 -18.83
C TYR A 86 12.61 3.80 -19.76
N PHE A 87 11.36 3.83 -19.30
CA PHE A 87 10.27 4.48 -20.02
C PHE A 87 10.54 5.99 -20.16
N GLY A 88 10.92 6.68 -19.09
CA GLY A 88 11.29 8.09 -19.13
C GLY A 88 12.55 8.37 -19.98
N ALA A 89 13.48 7.42 -20.07
CA ALA A 89 14.66 7.50 -20.93
C ALA A 89 14.36 7.25 -22.42
N GLY A 90 13.17 6.75 -22.78
CA GLY A 90 12.85 6.31 -24.14
C GLY A 90 13.63 5.05 -24.58
N ASP A 91 14.22 4.29 -23.65
CA ASP A 91 14.96 3.06 -23.95
C ASP A 91 14.03 1.84 -23.99
N GLU A 92 13.46 1.55 -25.16
CA GLU A 92 12.58 0.39 -25.35
C GLU A 92 13.30 -0.93 -25.01
N SER A 93 14.58 -1.05 -25.31
CA SER A 93 15.34 -2.26 -25.02
C SER A 93 15.51 -2.45 -23.51
N GLY A 94 15.74 -1.37 -22.79
CA GLY A 94 15.78 -1.30 -21.33
C GLY A 94 14.41 -1.62 -20.72
N ILE A 95 13.32 -1.10 -21.28
CA ILE A 95 11.95 -1.41 -20.83
C ILE A 95 11.71 -2.92 -20.89
N ARG A 96 11.95 -3.55 -22.08
CA ARG A 96 11.71 -4.99 -22.27
C ARG A 96 12.54 -5.86 -21.33
N ARG A 97 13.83 -5.51 -21.10
CA ARG A 97 14.68 -6.21 -20.12
C ARG A 97 14.15 -6.04 -18.70
N ALA A 98 13.77 -4.83 -18.32
CA ALA A 98 13.26 -4.55 -16.98
C ALA A 98 11.91 -5.25 -16.72
N VAL A 99 11.00 -5.29 -17.69
CA VAL A 99 9.73 -6.04 -17.60
C VAL A 99 10.00 -7.53 -17.41
N GLY A 100 10.88 -8.12 -18.22
CA GLY A 100 11.22 -9.53 -18.09
C GLY A 100 11.77 -9.88 -16.70
N TRP A 101 12.67 -9.05 -16.15
CA TRP A 101 13.20 -9.26 -14.80
C TRP A 101 12.15 -8.95 -13.72
N MET A 102 11.26 -8.00 -13.93
CA MET A 102 10.14 -7.74 -13.02
C MET A 102 9.25 -8.99 -12.89
N VAL A 103 8.87 -9.59 -14.01
CA VAL A 103 8.09 -10.85 -14.04
C VAL A 103 8.85 -11.97 -13.33
N THR A 104 10.12 -12.16 -13.65
CA THR A 104 10.94 -13.23 -13.06
C THR A 104 11.11 -13.06 -11.55
N LEU A 105 11.45 -11.86 -11.08
CA LEU A 105 11.64 -11.57 -9.66
C LEU A 105 10.31 -11.65 -8.89
N SER A 106 9.22 -11.11 -9.45
CA SER A 106 7.90 -11.20 -8.84
C SER A 106 7.43 -12.66 -8.72
N ALA A 107 7.62 -13.47 -9.76
CA ALA A 107 7.32 -14.90 -9.74
C ALA A 107 8.19 -15.66 -8.71
N ALA A 108 9.50 -15.43 -8.69
CA ALA A 108 10.40 -16.07 -7.72
C ALA A 108 10.00 -15.73 -6.28
N VAL A 109 9.78 -14.44 -5.98
CA VAL A 109 9.35 -14.00 -4.64
C VAL A 109 7.99 -14.58 -4.28
N SER A 110 7.03 -14.63 -5.21
CA SER A 110 5.72 -15.22 -4.94
C SER A 110 5.81 -16.71 -4.58
N LEU A 111 6.64 -17.47 -5.29
CA LEU A 111 6.85 -18.90 -5.00
C LEU A 111 7.52 -19.11 -3.64
N VAL A 112 8.54 -18.30 -3.31
CA VAL A 112 9.21 -18.34 -1.99
C VAL A 112 8.21 -18.00 -0.88
N LEU A 113 7.45 -16.91 -1.03
CA LEU A 113 6.43 -16.51 -0.05
C LEU A 113 5.36 -17.60 0.13
N THR A 114 4.84 -18.14 -0.97
CA THR A 114 3.86 -19.24 -0.92
C THR A 114 4.43 -20.46 -0.20
N GLY A 115 5.62 -20.91 -0.60
CA GLY A 115 6.27 -22.08 0.01
C GLY A 115 6.55 -21.89 1.50
N CYS A 116 7.20 -20.79 1.88
CA CYS A 116 7.53 -20.50 3.27
C CYS A 116 6.25 -20.33 4.12
N SER A 117 5.23 -19.64 3.61
CA SER A 117 3.99 -19.41 4.36
C SER A 117 3.16 -20.68 4.51
N LEU A 118 3.10 -21.55 3.50
CA LEU A 118 2.41 -22.84 3.59
C LEU A 118 3.11 -23.79 4.57
N LEU A 119 4.44 -23.88 4.52
CA LEU A 119 5.23 -24.68 5.46
C LEU A 119 5.10 -24.17 6.90
N GLY A 120 5.06 -22.86 7.07
CA GLY A 120 4.91 -22.20 8.37
C GLY A 120 3.46 -21.95 8.82
N ARG A 121 2.45 -22.41 8.08
CA ARG A 121 1.04 -22.06 8.31
C ARG A 121 0.59 -22.30 9.76
N ASP A 122 0.85 -23.46 10.31
CA ASP A 122 0.41 -23.84 11.66
C ASP A 122 1.17 -23.03 12.74
N ALA A 123 2.45 -22.77 12.53
CA ALA A 123 3.22 -21.87 13.38
C ALA A 123 2.68 -20.43 13.34
N LEU A 124 2.31 -19.94 12.16
CA LEU A 124 1.70 -18.62 11.97
C LEU A 124 0.36 -18.51 12.72
N LEU A 125 -0.51 -19.52 12.61
CA LEU A 125 -1.78 -19.57 13.36
C LEU A 125 -1.56 -19.61 14.87
N THR A 126 -0.54 -20.32 15.34
CA THR A 126 -0.16 -20.37 16.75
C THR A 126 0.34 -19.01 17.23
N ILE A 127 1.21 -18.34 16.47
CA ILE A 127 1.71 -16.99 16.78
C ILE A 127 0.57 -15.98 16.84
N LEU A 128 -0.41 -16.10 15.96
CA LEU A 128 -1.62 -15.26 15.93
C LEU A 128 -2.59 -15.60 17.07
N GLN A 129 -2.30 -16.61 17.89
CA GLN A 129 -3.13 -17.06 19.01
C GLN A 129 -4.59 -17.37 18.58
N VAL A 130 -4.75 -18.01 17.41
CA VAL A 130 -6.07 -18.37 16.91
C VAL A 130 -6.77 -19.34 17.86
N PRO A 131 -7.99 -19.01 18.36
CA PRO A 131 -8.71 -19.88 19.26
C PRO A 131 -8.99 -21.27 18.64
N ALA A 132 -9.00 -22.33 19.47
CA ALA A 132 -9.22 -23.70 19.00
C ALA A 132 -10.54 -23.87 18.21
N GLN A 133 -11.58 -23.12 18.60
CA GLN A 133 -12.89 -23.14 17.94
C GLN A 133 -12.84 -22.55 16.51
N ALA A 134 -11.97 -21.54 16.26
CA ALA A 134 -11.82 -20.89 14.97
C ALA A 134 -10.69 -21.51 14.11
N TRP A 135 -9.91 -22.46 14.67
CA TRP A 135 -8.71 -23.00 14.01
C TRP A 135 -9.00 -23.63 12.67
N GLY A 136 -10.06 -24.45 12.61
CA GLY A 136 -10.43 -25.18 11.37
C GLY A 136 -10.75 -24.26 10.21
N GLY A 137 -11.62 -23.26 10.43
CA GLY A 137 -12.01 -22.30 9.40
C GLY A 137 -10.88 -21.33 9.07
N ALA A 138 -10.17 -20.81 10.06
CA ALA A 138 -9.00 -19.93 9.87
C ALA A 138 -7.89 -20.63 9.05
N SER A 139 -7.59 -21.90 9.36
CA SER A 139 -6.62 -22.71 8.61
C SER A 139 -7.06 -22.95 7.18
N ALA A 140 -8.35 -23.26 6.97
CA ALA A 140 -8.92 -23.48 5.64
C ALA A 140 -8.89 -22.20 4.79
N TYR A 141 -9.31 -21.07 5.36
CA TYR A 141 -9.26 -19.76 4.72
C TYR A 141 -7.82 -19.38 4.35
N LEU A 142 -6.91 -19.44 5.35
CA LEU A 142 -5.51 -19.07 5.16
C LEU A 142 -4.83 -19.92 4.10
N THR A 143 -5.08 -21.23 4.06
CA THR A 143 -4.48 -22.11 3.05
C THR A 143 -4.83 -21.68 1.63
N VAL A 144 -6.10 -21.34 1.37
CA VAL A 144 -6.53 -20.85 0.05
C VAL A 144 -5.86 -19.52 -0.31
N ILE A 145 -5.82 -18.59 0.65
CA ILE A 145 -5.14 -17.29 0.45
C ILE A 145 -3.65 -17.47 0.15
N LEU A 146 -2.95 -18.33 0.89
CA LEU A 146 -1.53 -18.60 0.69
C LEU A 146 -1.25 -19.25 -0.68
N LEU A 147 -2.10 -20.18 -1.12
CA LEU A 147 -2.03 -20.74 -2.47
C LEU A 147 -2.34 -19.68 -3.55
N GLY A 148 -3.13 -18.68 -3.23
CA GLY A 148 -3.46 -17.55 -4.10
C GLY A 148 -2.37 -16.49 -4.24
N ILE A 149 -1.30 -16.49 -3.42
CA ILE A 149 -0.24 -15.49 -3.47
C ILE A 149 0.32 -15.25 -4.88
N PRO A 150 0.58 -16.28 -5.72
CA PRO A 150 1.07 -16.05 -7.08
C PRO A 150 0.11 -15.22 -7.94
N LEU A 151 -1.19 -15.44 -7.83
CA LEU A 151 -2.22 -14.67 -8.56
C LEU A 151 -2.31 -13.24 -8.04
N THR A 152 -2.26 -13.06 -6.72
CA THR A 152 -2.19 -11.74 -6.09
C THR A 152 -0.95 -10.96 -6.51
N MET A 153 0.22 -11.61 -6.53
CA MET A 153 1.47 -10.99 -6.98
C MET A 153 1.40 -10.60 -8.46
N LEU A 154 0.83 -11.45 -9.32
CA LEU A 154 0.62 -11.17 -10.73
C LEU A 154 -0.29 -9.95 -10.92
N TYR A 155 -1.43 -9.92 -10.22
CA TYR A 155 -2.37 -8.80 -10.24
C TYR A 155 -1.70 -7.46 -9.83
N ASN A 156 -0.94 -7.48 -8.73
CA ASN A 156 -0.22 -6.28 -8.27
C ASN A 156 0.91 -5.88 -9.23
N MET A 157 1.60 -6.86 -9.83
CA MET A 157 2.69 -6.63 -10.78
C MET A 157 2.21 -5.92 -12.04
N GLU A 158 1.12 -6.38 -12.65
CA GLU A 158 0.58 -5.75 -13.87
C GLU A 158 0.04 -4.35 -13.58
N ALA A 159 -0.61 -4.15 -12.42
CA ALA A 159 -1.06 -2.84 -12.00
C ALA A 159 0.12 -1.87 -11.79
N ALA A 160 1.22 -2.33 -11.18
CA ALA A 160 2.44 -1.55 -11.00
C ALA A 160 3.14 -1.27 -12.35
N LEU A 161 3.14 -2.25 -13.27
CA LEU A 161 3.69 -2.11 -14.61
C LEU A 161 2.95 -1.04 -15.44
N LEU A 162 1.63 -1.05 -15.41
CA LEU A 162 0.81 -0.02 -16.07
C LEU A 162 1.07 1.37 -15.48
N ARG A 163 1.18 1.47 -14.15
CA ARG A 163 1.57 2.73 -13.49
C ARG A 163 2.96 3.20 -13.89
N ALA A 164 3.91 2.30 -14.07
CA ALA A 164 5.29 2.64 -14.47
C ALA A 164 5.35 3.37 -15.81
N VAL A 165 4.46 3.02 -16.73
CA VAL A 165 4.33 3.69 -18.05
C VAL A 165 3.32 4.83 -18.04
N GLY A 166 2.89 5.30 -16.86
CA GLY A 166 2.01 6.47 -16.73
C GLY A 166 0.50 6.18 -16.82
N ASN A 167 0.08 4.92 -16.84
CA ASN A 167 -1.35 4.57 -16.86
C ASN A 167 -1.84 4.16 -15.47
N SER A 168 -2.46 5.08 -14.73
CA SER A 168 -3.07 4.81 -13.42
C SER A 168 -4.56 4.51 -13.48
N VAL A 169 -5.22 4.80 -14.60
CA VAL A 169 -6.68 4.61 -14.78
C VAL A 169 -7.03 3.14 -15.00
N THR A 170 -6.27 2.44 -15.83
CA THR A 170 -6.57 1.04 -16.16
C THR A 170 -6.50 0.11 -14.93
N PRO A 171 -5.50 0.21 -14.03
CA PRO A 171 -5.51 -0.53 -12.77
C PRO A 171 -6.74 -0.28 -11.90
N LEU A 172 -7.27 0.96 -11.85
CA LEU A 172 -8.52 1.27 -11.16
C LEU A 172 -9.71 0.50 -11.76
N LEU A 173 -9.80 0.44 -13.10
CA LEU A 173 -10.87 -0.28 -13.78
C LEU A 173 -10.79 -1.80 -13.53
N PHE A 174 -9.59 -2.37 -13.51
CA PHE A 174 -9.40 -3.78 -13.14
C PHE A 174 -9.73 -4.06 -11.68
N LEU A 175 -9.40 -3.12 -10.77
CA LEU A 175 -9.82 -3.23 -9.37
C LEU A 175 -11.35 -3.20 -9.23
N LEU A 176 -12.02 -2.28 -9.93
CA LEU A 176 -13.48 -2.21 -9.93
C LEU A 176 -14.11 -3.50 -10.45
N PHE A 177 -13.60 -4.02 -11.58
CA PHE A 177 -14.05 -5.29 -12.14
C PHE A 177 -13.84 -6.44 -11.17
N SER A 178 -12.63 -6.57 -10.58
CA SER A 178 -12.30 -7.60 -9.60
C SER A 178 -13.20 -7.53 -8.37
N SER A 179 -13.48 -6.31 -7.87
CA SER A 179 -14.33 -6.11 -6.70
C SER A 179 -15.79 -6.53 -6.96
N VAL A 180 -16.35 -6.14 -8.10
CA VAL A 180 -17.73 -6.56 -8.48
C VAL A 180 -17.81 -8.06 -8.68
N LEU A 181 -16.82 -8.64 -9.36
CA LEU A 181 -16.77 -10.09 -9.58
C LEU A 181 -16.64 -10.84 -8.25
N ASN A 182 -15.79 -10.36 -7.33
CA ASN A 182 -15.61 -10.98 -6.02
C ASN A 182 -16.93 -10.98 -5.22
N VAL A 183 -17.65 -9.86 -5.13
CA VAL A 183 -18.95 -9.80 -4.44
C VAL A 183 -19.94 -10.85 -4.99
N GLY A 184 -19.98 -11.01 -6.32
CA GLY A 184 -20.80 -12.03 -6.96
C GLY A 184 -20.36 -13.47 -6.61
N LEU A 185 -19.05 -13.72 -6.62
CA LEU A 185 -18.49 -15.03 -6.26
C LEU A 185 -18.66 -15.33 -4.77
N ASP A 186 -18.48 -14.34 -3.89
CA ASP A 186 -18.71 -14.46 -2.44
C ASP A 186 -20.16 -14.86 -2.16
N ALA A 187 -21.12 -14.15 -2.75
CA ALA A 187 -22.54 -14.47 -2.61
C ALA A 187 -22.85 -15.90 -3.09
N ALA A 188 -22.24 -16.35 -4.19
CA ALA A 188 -22.44 -17.70 -4.74
C ALA A 188 -21.77 -18.79 -3.88
N PHE A 189 -20.52 -18.58 -3.45
CA PHE A 189 -19.73 -19.60 -2.77
C PHE A 189 -20.06 -19.73 -1.29
N MET A 190 -20.34 -18.61 -0.61
CA MET A 190 -20.78 -18.63 0.78
C MET A 190 -22.25 -18.97 0.95
N GLY A 191 -23.12 -18.58 -0.02
CA GLY A 191 -24.55 -18.84 0.01
C GLY A 191 -24.90 -20.22 -0.57
N PRO A 192 -25.37 -20.32 -1.85
CA PRO A 192 -25.92 -21.58 -2.42
C PRO A 192 -24.95 -22.75 -2.41
N LEU A 193 -23.65 -22.51 -2.59
CA LEU A 193 -22.63 -23.57 -2.63
C LEU A 193 -22.15 -24.01 -1.24
N GLY A 194 -22.48 -23.28 -0.18
CA GLY A 194 -22.20 -23.67 1.20
C GLY A 194 -20.72 -23.90 1.55
N LEU A 195 -19.77 -23.24 0.84
CA LEU A 195 -18.34 -23.46 1.04
C LEU A 195 -17.79 -22.74 2.30
N GLY A 196 -18.64 -22.03 3.04
CA GLY A 196 -18.26 -21.31 4.26
C GLY A 196 -17.14 -20.30 4.01
N VAL A 197 -16.25 -20.15 5.00
CA VAL A 197 -15.10 -19.21 4.92
C VAL A 197 -14.11 -19.55 3.80
N ARG A 198 -14.00 -20.83 3.42
CA ARG A 198 -13.19 -21.22 2.24
C ARG A 198 -13.74 -20.61 0.97
N GLY A 199 -15.07 -20.47 0.87
CA GLY A 199 -15.74 -19.83 -0.26
C GLY A 199 -15.30 -18.39 -0.44
N ALA A 200 -15.24 -17.61 0.63
CA ALA A 200 -14.73 -16.23 0.63
C ALA A 200 -13.27 -16.15 0.11
N ALA A 201 -12.40 -17.02 0.62
CA ALA A 201 -11.01 -17.07 0.16
C ALA A 201 -10.89 -17.43 -1.33
N ILE A 202 -11.65 -18.44 -1.79
CA ILE A 202 -11.67 -18.87 -3.19
C ILE A 202 -12.20 -17.74 -4.08
N ALA A 203 -13.27 -17.06 -3.68
CA ALA A 203 -13.85 -15.95 -4.42
C ALA A 203 -12.82 -14.81 -4.62
N THR A 204 -12.11 -14.43 -3.56
CA THR A 204 -11.05 -13.42 -3.60
C THR A 204 -9.93 -13.80 -4.57
N VAL A 205 -9.40 -15.03 -4.45
CA VAL A 205 -8.30 -15.52 -5.30
C VAL A 205 -8.72 -15.63 -6.76
N LEU A 206 -9.94 -16.13 -7.02
CA LEU A 206 -10.46 -16.26 -8.39
C LEU A 206 -10.73 -14.88 -9.01
N ALA A 207 -11.35 -13.95 -8.28
CA ALA A 207 -11.61 -12.61 -8.81
C ALA A 207 -10.31 -11.90 -9.19
N GLN A 208 -9.29 -11.97 -8.34
CA GLN A 208 -7.96 -11.44 -8.64
C GLN A 208 -7.30 -12.18 -9.80
N GLY A 209 -7.38 -13.51 -9.84
CA GLY A 209 -6.80 -14.32 -10.91
C GLY A 209 -7.41 -14.04 -12.27
N ILE A 210 -8.74 -13.96 -12.36
CA ILE A 210 -9.44 -13.59 -13.61
C ILE A 210 -9.03 -12.17 -14.04
N SER A 211 -9.02 -11.22 -13.11
CA SER A 211 -8.61 -9.85 -13.38
C SER A 211 -7.16 -9.79 -13.86
N ALA A 212 -6.26 -10.56 -13.24
CA ALA A 212 -4.86 -10.65 -13.64
C ALA A 212 -4.70 -11.22 -15.06
N VAL A 213 -5.42 -12.27 -15.41
CA VAL A 213 -5.39 -12.80 -16.78
C VAL A 213 -5.86 -11.76 -17.81
N LEU A 214 -6.94 -11.05 -17.49
CA LEU A 214 -7.44 -9.96 -18.36
C LEU A 214 -6.42 -8.83 -18.48
N GLY A 215 -5.75 -8.46 -17.38
CA GLY A 215 -4.71 -7.44 -17.36
C GLY A 215 -3.49 -7.83 -18.19
N VAL A 216 -3.02 -9.06 -18.06
CA VAL A 216 -1.93 -9.58 -18.91
C VAL A 216 -2.32 -9.53 -20.39
N VAL A 217 -3.54 -9.99 -20.75
CA VAL A 217 -4.03 -9.92 -22.14
C VAL A 217 -4.11 -8.46 -22.63
N TYR A 218 -4.57 -7.56 -21.76
CA TYR A 218 -4.63 -6.13 -22.07
C TYR A 218 -3.24 -5.54 -22.33
N ILE A 219 -2.27 -5.85 -21.47
CA ILE A 219 -0.87 -5.39 -21.63
C ILE A 219 -0.27 -5.97 -22.90
N LEU A 220 -0.40 -7.28 -23.13
CA LEU A 220 0.17 -7.93 -24.30
C LEU A 220 -0.43 -7.43 -25.61
N ARG A 221 -1.70 -7.00 -25.64
CA ARG A 221 -2.34 -6.46 -26.84
C ARG A 221 -2.10 -4.96 -27.03
N GLY A 222 -2.09 -4.20 -25.94
CA GLY A 222 -2.08 -2.74 -25.97
C GLY A 222 -0.69 -2.10 -25.89
N TYR A 223 0.33 -2.80 -25.36
CA TYR A 223 1.66 -2.26 -25.07
C TYR A 223 2.77 -3.12 -25.66
N PRO A 224 3.06 -3.01 -26.98
CA PRO A 224 4.13 -3.79 -27.63
C PRO A 224 5.50 -3.59 -26.99
N GLU A 225 5.77 -2.41 -26.45
CA GLU A 225 7.01 -2.04 -25.76
C GLU A 225 7.23 -2.82 -24.46
N LEU A 226 6.16 -3.34 -23.82
CA LEU A 226 6.24 -4.13 -22.61
C LEU A 226 6.41 -5.64 -22.88
N ARG A 227 6.33 -6.07 -24.13
CA ARG A 227 6.56 -7.47 -24.49
C ARG A 227 8.05 -7.77 -24.44
N PHE A 228 8.42 -8.80 -23.75
CA PHE A 228 9.81 -9.27 -23.65
C PHE A 228 9.97 -10.68 -24.19
N THR A 229 11.20 -11.03 -24.52
CA THR A 229 11.59 -12.39 -24.93
C THR A 229 12.62 -12.96 -23.95
N PRO A 230 12.69 -14.28 -23.78
CA PRO A 230 13.68 -14.92 -22.88
C PRO A 230 15.13 -14.50 -23.18
N ARG A 231 15.48 -14.24 -24.45
CA ARG A 231 16.84 -13.78 -24.83
C ARG A 231 17.21 -12.43 -24.20
N GLN A 232 16.23 -11.56 -23.95
CA GLN A 232 16.47 -10.25 -23.37
C GLN A 232 16.80 -10.31 -21.87
N LEU A 233 16.42 -11.38 -21.17
CA LEU A 233 16.80 -11.60 -19.77
C LEU A 233 18.32 -11.75 -19.60
N GLY A 234 18.97 -12.49 -20.48
CA GLY A 234 20.41 -12.70 -20.44
C GLY A 234 21.25 -11.45 -20.73
N ALA A 235 20.66 -10.42 -21.35
CA ALA A 235 21.35 -9.18 -21.69
C ALA A 235 21.39 -8.15 -20.51
N ALA A 236 20.77 -8.45 -19.37
CA ALA A 236 20.78 -7.57 -18.20
C ALA A 236 22.04 -7.80 -17.36
N THR A 237 22.68 -6.71 -16.90
CA THR A 237 23.81 -6.83 -15.99
C THR A 237 23.33 -7.27 -14.60
N ARG A 238 24.14 -8.12 -13.92
CA ARG A 238 23.84 -8.55 -12.54
C ARG A 238 23.57 -7.37 -11.61
N ARG A 239 24.31 -6.26 -11.76
CA ARG A 239 24.12 -5.03 -10.97
C ARG A 239 22.73 -4.40 -11.18
N ALA A 240 22.22 -4.39 -12.41
CA ALA A 240 20.90 -3.84 -12.71
C ALA A 240 19.79 -4.68 -12.07
N VAL A 241 19.89 -6.01 -12.17
CA VAL A 241 18.92 -6.95 -11.57
C VAL A 241 18.93 -6.84 -10.04
N THR A 242 20.12 -6.82 -9.42
CA THR A 242 20.27 -6.67 -7.98
C THR A 242 19.70 -5.33 -7.49
N SER A 243 19.99 -4.23 -8.20
CA SER A 243 19.42 -2.91 -7.88
C SER A 243 17.89 -2.90 -7.96
N MET A 244 17.32 -3.56 -8.96
CA MET A 244 15.87 -3.70 -9.12
C MET A 244 15.26 -4.54 -7.99
N PHE A 245 15.88 -5.67 -7.63
CA PHE A 245 15.45 -6.51 -6.52
C PHE A 245 15.45 -5.74 -5.20
N TRP A 246 16.54 -5.01 -4.89
CA TRP A 246 16.62 -4.19 -3.67
C TRP A 246 15.58 -3.06 -3.64
N ALA A 247 15.27 -2.44 -4.78
CA ALA A 247 14.19 -1.45 -4.85
C ALA A 247 12.83 -2.07 -4.51
N GLY A 248 12.52 -3.23 -5.07
CA GLY A 248 11.31 -3.98 -4.76
C GLY A 248 11.26 -4.40 -3.29
N LEU A 249 12.33 -5.07 -2.83
CA LEU A 249 12.41 -5.57 -1.45
C LEU A 249 12.30 -4.43 -0.43
N SER A 250 12.98 -3.31 -0.65
CA SER A 250 12.90 -2.14 0.23
C SER A 250 11.47 -1.62 0.37
N MET A 251 10.74 -1.42 -0.75
CA MET A 251 9.34 -0.95 -0.70
C MET A 251 8.40 -2.00 -0.09
N GLY A 252 8.62 -3.28 -0.37
CA GLY A 252 7.86 -4.37 0.24
C GLY A 252 8.05 -4.42 1.76
N LEU A 253 9.31 -4.36 2.21
CA LEU A 253 9.65 -4.34 3.64
C LEU A 253 9.12 -3.08 4.34
N MET A 254 9.19 -1.90 3.71
CA MET A 254 8.60 -0.68 4.28
C MET A 254 7.12 -0.88 4.60
N SER A 255 6.36 -1.47 3.66
CA SER A 255 4.92 -1.73 3.85
C SER A 255 4.66 -2.78 4.93
N ALA A 256 5.49 -3.82 5.02
CA ALA A 256 5.43 -4.85 6.04
C ALA A 256 5.76 -4.31 7.43
N ILE A 257 6.82 -3.52 7.56
CA ILE A 257 7.29 -2.90 8.82
C ILE A 257 6.21 -1.98 9.40
N TYR A 258 5.53 -1.21 8.56
CA TYR A 258 4.42 -0.36 8.99
C TYR A 258 3.32 -1.18 9.69
N ASN A 259 2.93 -2.33 9.10
CA ASN A 259 1.92 -3.22 9.66
C ASN A 259 2.38 -3.84 11.00
N LEU A 260 3.64 -4.29 11.09
CA LEU A 260 4.20 -4.85 12.32
C LEU A 260 4.17 -3.84 13.48
N GLY A 261 4.54 -2.59 13.19
CA GLY A 261 4.48 -1.52 14.19
C GLY A 261 3.05 -1.25 14.69
N SER A 262 2.07 -1.33 13.79
CA SER A 262 0.65 -1.16 14.15
C SER A 262 0.13 -2.30 15.01
N VAL A 263 0.54 -3.55 14.75
CA VAL A 263 0.20 -4.72 15.58
C VAL A 263 0.81 -4.60 16.97
N ALA A 264 2.08 -4.20 17.08
CA ALA A 264 2.73 -4.00 18.38
C ALA A 264 2.00 -2.95 19.23
N LEU A 265 1.62 -1.82 18.63
CA LEU A 265 0.86 -0.78 19.34
C LEU A 265 -0.54 -1.27 19.73
N GLN A 266 -1.23 -2.01 18.85
CA GLN A 266 -2.56 -2.57 19.13
C GLN A 266 -2.56 -3.51 20.33
N SER A 267 -1.54 -4.34 20.48
CA SER A 267 -1.39 -5.23 21.65
C SER A 267 -1.39 -4.43 22.96
N SER A 268 -0.69 -3.30 23.01
CA SER A 268 -0.66 -2.44 24.20
C SER A 268 -1.99 -1.70 24.44
N ILE A 269 -2.72 -1.34 23.36
CA ILE A 269 -4.06 -0.75 23.48
C ILE A 269 -5.04 -1.76 24.06
N ASN A 270 -4.94 -3.03 23.63
CA ASN A 270 -5.80 -4.11 24.15
C ASN A 270 -5.67 -4.28 25.67
N ALA A 271 -4.47 -4.06 26.21
CA ALA A 271 -4.23 -4.11 27.66
C ALA A 271 -4.87 -2.95 28.45
N LEU A 272 -5.25 -1.86 27.78
CA LEU A 272 -5.92 -0.70 28.44
C LEU A 272 -7.42 -0.92 28.67
N GLY A 273 -8.04 -1.92 28.02
CA GLY A 273 -9.45 -2.25 28.17
C GLY A 273 -10.35 -1.83 27.00
N SER A 274 -11.58 -2.32 27.04
CA SER A 274 -12.54 -2.26 25.91
C SER A 274 -12.90 -0.84 25.46
N VAL A 275 -13.00 0.11 26.39
CA VAL A 275 -13.31 1.51 26.08
C VAL A 275 -12.25 2.11 25.16
N TYR A 276 -10.97 1.88 25.44
CA TYR A 276 -9.85 2.39 24.65
C TYR A 276 -9.70 1.65 23.31
N ILE A 277 -10.00 0.35 23.29
CA ILE A 277 -10.03 -0.45 22.05
C ILE A 277 -11.09 0.14 21.11
N THR A 278 -12.30 0.38 21.60
CA THR A 278 -13.39 0.94 20.78
C THR A 278 -13.06 2.34 20.30
N ALA A 279 -12.57 3.21 21.19
CA ALA A 279 -12.16 4.57 20.87
C ALA A 279 -11.07 4.59 19.78
N GLN A 280 -10.02 3.78 19.96
CA GLN A 280 -8.91 3.71 19.01
C GLN A 280 -9.33 3.13 17.66
N THR A 281 -10.17 2.09 17.67
CA THR A 281 -10.69 1.48 16.43
C THR A 281 -11.46 2.50 15.61
N ALA A 282 -12.37 3.25 16.24
CA ALA A 282 -13.14 4.29 15.56
C ALA A 282 -12.25 5.43 15.05
N ALA A 283 -11.31 5.90 15.88
CA ALA A 283 -10.36 6.94 15.49
C ALA A 283 -9.47 6.50 14.32
N ARG A 284 -8.98 5.25 14.34
CA ARG A 284 -8.17 4.68 13.25
C ARG A 284 -8.93 4.59 11.93
N ARG A 285 -10.17 4.14 11.95
CA ARG A 285 -11.03 4.10 10.74
C ARG A 285 -11.10 5.46 10.05
N LEU A 286 -11.26 6.52 10.85
CA LEU A 286 -11.30 7.88 10.31
C LEU A 286 -9.92 8.38 9.89
N ALA A 287 -8.87 8.11 10.68
CA ALA A 287 -7.50 8.49 10.37
C ALA A 287 -6.98 7.82 9.08
N GLU A 288 -7.35 6.56 8.82
CA GLU A 288 -7.00 5.87 7.57
C GLU A 288 -7.48 6.63 6.34
N LEU A 289 -8.69 7.23 6.38
CA LEU A 289 -9.19 8.08 5.29
C LEU A 289 -8.32 9.34 5.11
N TYR A 290 -7.81 9.91 6.21
CA TYR A 290 -6.93 11.08 6.15
C TYR A 290 -5.60 10.80 5.45
N PHE A 291 -5.11 9.55 5.51
CA PHE A 291 -3.81 9.14 4.97
C PHE A 291 -3.85 8.65 3.52
N ILE A 292 -5.02 8.30 2.99
CA ILE A 292 -5.18 7.78 1.61
C ILE A 292 -4.52 8.66 0.54
N PRO A 293 -4.70 10.01 0.55
CA PRO A 293 -4.07 10.85 -0.47
C PRO A 293 -2.54 10.82 -0.41
N GLY A 294 -1.97 10.68 0.80
CA GLY A 294 -0.52 10.60 0.98
C GLY A 294 0.11 9.40 0.26
N GLY A 295 -0.51 8.22 0.37
CA GLY A 295 -0.09 7.03 -0.34
C GLY A 295 -0.18 7.18 -1.86
N ALA A 296 -1.30 7.72 -2.36
CA ALA A 296 -1.52 7.95 -3.79
C ALA A 296 -0.52 8.96 -4.37
N LEU A 297 -0.32 10.10 -3.70
CA LEU A 297 0.65 11.12 -4.09
C LEU A 297 2.09 10.59 -4.00
N GLY A 298 2.41 9.78 -2.97
CA GLY A 298 3.71 9.16 -2.83
C GLY A 298 4.08 8.30 -4.04
N ILE A 299 3.19 7.39 -4.47
CA ILE A 299 3.40 6.55 -5.66
C ILE A 299 3.51 7.44 -6.91
N GLY A 300 2.68 8.48 -7.03
CA GLY A 300 2.75 9.43 -8.13
C GLY A 300 4.11 10.12 -8.21
N VAL A 301 4.64 10.61 -7.09
CA VAL A 301 5.97 11.23 -7.01
C VAL A 301 7.09 10.22 -7.28
N ALA A 302 6.99 8.98 -6.80
CA ALA A 302 7.98 7.94 -7.10
C ALA A 302 8.07 7.66 -8.60
N THR A 303 6.93 7.48 -9.26
CA THR A 303 6.85 7.24 -10.70
C THR A 303 7.35 8.45 -11.50
N PHE A 304 6.89 9.66 -11.14
CA PHE A 304 7.33 10.91 -11.74
C PHE A 304 8.85 11.10 -11.62
N SER A 305 9.38 10.89 -10.41
CA SER A 305 10.81 11.02 -10.13
C SER A 305 11.62 10.02 -10.93
N SER A 306 11.15 8.78 -11.04
CA SER A 306 11.84 7.73 -11.78
C SER A 306 11.86 8.00 -13.29
N GLN A 307 10.74 8.43 -13.88
CA GLN A 307 10.68 8.81 -15.30
C GLN A 307 11.59 10.02 -15.60
N ASN A 308 11.52 11.07 -14.77
CA ASN A 308 12.34 12.27 -14.98
C ASN A 308 13.83 12.03 -14.71
N LEU A 309 14.17 11.13 -13.79
CA LEU A 309 15.55 10.67 -13.62
C LEU A 309 16.06 9.97 -14.89
N GLY A 310 15.23 9.09 -15.48
CA GLY A 310 15.54 8.43 -16.75
C GLY A 310 15.72 9.41 -17.92
N ALA A 311 14.88 10.43 -17.98
CA ALA A 311 14.95 11.49 -19.00
C ALA A 311 16.05 12.53 -18.76
N GLY A 312 16.83 12.44 -17.65
CA GLY A 312 17.84 13.42 -17.27
C GLY A 312 17.29 14.76 -16.74
N ARG A 313 15.97 14.86 -16.49
CA ARG A 313 15.28 16.12 -16.10
C ARG A 313 15.14 16.23 -14.58
N ARG A 314 16.24 16.26 -13.86
CA ARG A 314 16.27 16.16 -12.39
C ARG A 314 15.61 17.33 -11.67
N SER A 315 15.67 18.55 -12.22
CA SER A 315 15.01 19.74 -11.66
C SER A 315 13.50 19.57 -11.51
N ARG A 316 12.85 18.78 -12.43
CA ARG A 316 11.43 18.50 -12.38
C ARG A 316 11.02 17.62 -11.19
N ILE A 317 11.96 16.83 -10.63
CA ILE A 317 11.69 15.97 -9.47
C ILE A 317 11.26 16.83 -8.27
N TRP A 318 11.97 17.93 -8.00
CA TRP A 318 11.57 18.87 -6.93
C TRP A 318 10.23 19.56 -7.19
N GLN A 319 9.91 19.82 -8.46
CA GLN A 319 8.62 20.40 -8.83
C GLN A 319 7.48 19.43 -8.50
N SER A 320 7.66 18.12 -8.72
CA SER A 320 6.66 17.11 -8.34
C SER A 320 6.46 16.99 -6.84
N VAL A 321 7.54 17.09 -6.05
CA VAL A 321 7.47 17.10 -4.58
C VAL A 321 6.67 18.31 -4.09
N LYS A 322 6.98 19.51 -4.61
CA LYS A 322 6.25 20.74 -4.26
C LYS A 322 4.78 20.65 -4.65
N ALA A 323 4.48 20.10 -5.83
CA ALA A 323 3.11 19.89 -6.31
C ALA A 323 2.34 18.92 -5.38
N ALA A 324 2.93 17.79 -5.04
CA ALA A 324 2.31 16.82 -4.14
C ALA A 324 2.05 17.40 -2.74
N LEU A 325 3.01 18.16 -2.20
CA LEU A 325 2.86 18.83 -0.91
C LEU A 325 1.76 19.91 -0.95
N ALA A 326 1.65 20.66 -2.03
CA ALA A 326 0.59 21.67 -2.19
C ALA A 326 -0.79 21.00 -2.24
N ILE A 327 -0.94 19.91 -3.01
CA ILE A 327 -2.20 19.14 -3.08
C ILE A 327 -2.54 18.57 -1.69
N TYR A 328 -1.55 18.01 -0.98
CA TYR A 328 -1.77 17.44 0.34
C TYR A 328 -2.09 18.51 1.38
N PHE A 329 -1.51 19.71 1.26
CA PHE A 329 -1.82 20.84 2.14
C PHE A 329 -3.31 21.25 2.07
N VAL A 330 -3.86 21.31 0.86
CA VAL A 330 -5.30 21.58 0.68
C VAL A 330 -6.15 20.49 1.36
N TRP A 331 -5.77 19.22 1.18
CA TRP A 331 -6.43 18.11 1.86
C TRP A 331 -6.30 18.21 3.39
N TRP A 332 -5.12 18.56 3.89
CA TRP A 332 -4.89 18.72 5.33
C TRP A 332 -5.77 19.82 5.93
N VAL A 333 -5.95 20.96 5.27
CA VAL A 333 -6.88 22.02 5.72
C VAL A 333 -8.30 21.47 5.85
N PHE A 334 -8.75 20.68 4.87
CA PHE A 334 -10.04 19.99 4.95
C PHE A 334 -10.10 19.02 6.15
N VAL A 335 -9.07 18.19 6.35
CA VAL A 335 -8.99 17.25 7.48
C VAL A 335 -9.04 17.99 8.82
N MET A 336 -8.33 19.12 8.95
CA MET A 336 -8.36 19.94 10.15
C MET A 336 -9.79 20.46 10.41
N ALA A 337 -10.40 21.09 9.41
CA ALA A 337 -11.77 21.60 9.55
C ALA A 337 -12.75 20.46 9.91
N PHE A 338 -12.68 19.34 9.22
CA PHE A 338 -13.52 18.18 9.47
C PHE A 338 -13.33 17.62 10.88
N THR A 339 -12.09 17.43 11.32
CA THR A 339 -11.78 16.88 12.66
C THR A 339 -12.31 17.74 13.78
N PHE A 340 -12.15 19.07 13.67
CA PHE A 340 -12.56 19.97 14.74
C PHE A 340 -14.05 20.32 14.71
N LEU A 341 -14.70 20.34 13.55
CA LEU A 341 -16.12 20.69 13.41
C LEU A 341 -17.04 19.46 13.46
N LEU A 342 -16.66 18.37 12.78
CA LEU A 342 -17.51 17.21 12.55
C LEU A 342 -16.97 15.90 13.16
N GLY A 343 -15.74 15.89 13.70
CA GLY A 343 -15.10 14.69 14.21
C GLY A 343 -15.93 13.94 15.26
N GLY A 344 -16.58 14.67 16.17
CA GLY A 344 -17.46 14.08 17.19
C GLY A 344 -18.67 13.38 16.59
N ALA A 345 -19.34 14.00 15.62
CA ALA A 345 -20.47 13.40 14.91
C ALA A 345 -20.05 12.18 14.11
N ALA A 346 -18.88 12.25 13.44
CA ALA A 346 -18.31 11.13 12.69
C ALA A 346 -17.99 9.92 13.59
N ILE A 347 -17.38 10.15 14.76
CA ILE A 347 -17.09 9.09 15.74
C ILE A 347 -18.38 8.46 16.27
N ARG A 348 -19.40 9.27 16.60
CA ARG A 348 -20.71 8.75 16.99
C ARG A 348 -21.33 7.87 15.89
N GLY A 349 -21.25 8.33 14.65
CA GLY A 349 -21.75 7.56 13.49
C GLY A 349 -21.02 6.23 13.27
N ILE A 350 -19.70 6.19 13.47
CA ILE A 350 -18.89 4.99 13.31
C ILE A 350 -19.12 3.99 14.45
N THR A 351 -19.21 4.49 15.70
CA THR A 351 -19.32 3.63 16.88
C THR A 351 -20.75 3.22 17.20
N GLY A 352 -21.73 3.99 16.74
CA GLY A 352 -23.13 3.87 17.19
C GLY A 352 -23.30 4.13 18.69
N SER A 353 -22.26 4.62 19.38
CA SER A 353 -22.24 4.83 20.83
C SER A 353 -22.51 6.28 21.20
N THR A 354 -23.20 6.46 22.32
CA THR A 354 -23.38 7.75 22.99
C THR A 354 -22.46 7.94 24.19
N ASP A 355 -21.57 6.96 24.44
CA ASP A 355 -20.60 7.01 25.55
C ASP A 355 -19.57 8.12 25.29
N GLU A 356 -19.66 9.20 26.08
CA GLU A 356 -18.77 10.36 25.98
C GLU A 356 -17.30 10.01 26.27
N VAL A 357 -17.01 8.94 27.02
CA VAL A 357 -15.64 8.52 27.29
C VAL A 357 -15.01 7.94 26.01
N ILE A 358 -15.74 7.13 25.26
CA ILE A 358 -15.30 6.59 23.98
C ILE A 358 -15.08 7.72 22.98
N ILE A 359 -16.07 8.62 22.86
CA ILE A 359 -16.05 9.73 21.89
C ILE A 359 -14.90 10.69 22.18
N SER A 360 -14.73 11.08 23.46
CA SER A 360 -13.67 12.01 23.86
C SER A 360 -12.27 11.45 23.65
N ASN A 361 -12.03 10.17 23.93
CA ASN A 361 -10.74 9.51 23.69
C ASN A 361 -10.45 9.38 22.18
N ALA A 362 -11.44 8.99 21.38
CA ALA A 362 -11.28 8.93 19.91
C ALA A 362 -10.97 10.32 19.32
N LEU A 363 -11.68 11.36 19.79
CA LEU A 363 -11.42 12.74 19.39
C LEU A 363 -10.05 13.23 19.86
N LEU A 364 -9.60 12.84 21.06
CA LEU A 364 -8.28 13.19 21.57
C LEU A 364 -7.20 12.70 20.60
N TYR A 365 -7.28 11.43 20.18
CA TYR A 365 -6.35 10.89 19.20
C TYR A 365 -6.35 11.69 17.89
N LEU A 366 -7.53 11.96 17.31
CA LEU A 366 -7.65 12.70 16.06
C LEU A 366 -7.15 14.15 16.17
N LYS A 367 -7.50 14.85 17.26
CA LYS A 367 -7.07 16.23 17.51
C LYS A 367 -5.56 16.38 17.74
N ILE A 368 -4.91 15.33 18.27
CA ILE A 368 -3.44 15.31 18.43
C ILE A 368 -2.76 14.96 17.09
N SER A 369 -3.33 14.01 16.34
CA SER A 369 -2.72 13.52 15.09
C SER A 369 -2.92 14.49 13.92
N ALA A 370 -4.09 15.11 13.77
CA ALA A 370 -4.41 15.95 12.62
C ALA A 370 -3.45 17.15 12.41
N PRO A 371 -3.03 17.89 13.45
CA PRO A 371 -2.05 18.99 13.28
C PRO A 371 -0.67 18.51 12.81
N VAL A 372 -0.30 17.25 13.07
CA VAL A 372 1.02 16.68 12.75
C VAL A 372 1.01 15.93 11.42
N ILE A 373 -0.10 15.93 10.69
CA ILE A 373 -0.18 15.39 9.33
C ILE A 373 0.82 16.03 8.35
N PRO A 374 1.11 17.36 8.34
CA PRO A 374 2.08 17.92 7.40
C PRO A 374 3.49 17.31 7.49
N PRO A 375 4.13 17.14 8.65
CA PRO A 375 5.38 16.37 8.76
C PRO A 375 5.28 14.96 8.20
N MET A 376 4.18 14.25 8.45
CA MET A 376 3.93 12.91 7.91
C MET A 376 3.80 12.94 6.38
N ALA A 377 3.12 13.92 5.81
CA ALA A 377 2.99 14.08 4.36
C ALA A 377 4.35 14.29 3.70
N VAL A 378 5.19 15.17 4.26
CA VAL A 378 6.56 15.37 3.77
C VAL A 378 7.37 14.09 3.88
N LEU A 379 7.28 13.37 4.99
CA LEU A 379 7.94 12.07 5.19
C LEU A 379 7.56 11.08 4.09
N VAL A 380 6.27 10.88 3.83
CA VAL A 380 5.77 9.92 2.85
C VAL A 380 6.19 10.32 1.43
N ILE A 381 6.04 11.58 1.05
CA ILE A 381 6.37 12.08 -0.28
C ILE A 381 7.88 11.99 -0.54
N LEU A 382 8.72 12.41 0.41
CA LEU A 382 10.18 12.34 0.26
C LEU A 382 10.72 10.90 0.27
N ARG A 383 10.15 9.99 1.08
CA ARG A 383 10.46 8.56 1.01
C ARG A 383 10.25 8.01 -0.41
N ASN A 384 9.10 8.29 -1.00
CA ASN A 384 8.75 7.83 -2.33
C ASN A 384 9.61 8.51 -3.42
N MET A 385 9.93 9.81 -3.28
CA MET A 385 10.88 10.49 -4.15
C MET A 385 12.24 9.79 -4.14
N LEU A 386 12.81 9.51 -2.94
CA LEU A 386 14.09 8.82 -2.78
C LEU A 386 14.07 7.45 -3.44
N GLN A 387 12.99 6.67 -3.28
CA GLN A 387 12.81 5.40 -4.00
C GLN A 387 12.86 5.60 -5.53
N GLY A 388 12.16 6.62 -6.02
CA GLY A 388 12.14 6.97 -7.45
C GLY A 388 13.52 7.30 -8.02
N ILE A 389 14.41 7.90 -7.23
CA ILE A 389 15.78 8.25 -7.62
C ILE A 389 16.83 7.20 -7.21
N ARG A 390 16.41 5.97 -6.86
CA ARG A 390 17.24 4.81 -6.52
C ARG A 390 17.88 4.82 -5.12
N HIS A 391 17.52 5.75 -4.26
CA HIS A 391 17.86 5.73 -2.85
C HIS A 391 16.86 4.86 -2.11
N THR A 392 17.20 3.60 -1.86
CA THR A 392 16.30 2.59 -1.28
C THR A 392 16.57 2.31 0.19
N VAL A 393 17.76 2.65 0.67
CA VAL A 393 18.21 2.36 2.04
C VAL A 393 17.61 3.36 3.03
N GLU A 394 17.67 4.64 2.74
CA GLU A 394 17.21 5.71 3.62
C GLU A 394 15.70 5.61 3.93
N PRO A 395 14.81 5.37 2.93
CA PRO A 395 13.40 5.11 3.17
C PRO A 395 13.15 3.88 4.05
N LEU A 396 13.92 2.81 3.84
CA LEU A 396 13.80 1.59 4.65
C LEU A 396 14.24 1.82 6.10
N LEU A 397 15.36 2.54 6.31
CA LEU A 397 15.82 2.93 7.65
C LEU A 397 14.79 3.81 8.37
N ALA A 398 14.16 4.76 7.66
CA ALA A 398 13.10 5.57 8.22
C ALA A 398 11.90 4.70 8.69
N SER A 399 11.57 3.63 7.96
CA SER A 399 10.51 2.69 8.39
C SER A 399 10.95 1.85 9.60
N GLY A 400 12.21 1.44 9.64
CA GLY A 400 12.80 0.79 10.82
C GLY A 400 12.74 1.69 12.06
N LEU A 401 13.07 2.97 11.91
CA LEU A 401 13.00 3.96 12.98
C LEU A 401 11.55 4.15 13.47
N GLU A 402 10.57 4.16 12.55
CA GLU A 402 9.16 4.22 12.89
C GLU A 402 8.70 3.00 13.70
N LEU A 403 9.14 1.78 13.31
CA LEU A 403 8.85 0.55 14.06
C LEU A 403 9.44 0.61 15.46
N VAL A 404 10.72 0.98 15.58
CA VAL A 404 11.40 1.09 16.89
C VAL A 404 10.66 2.10 17.78
N GLY A 405 10.26 3.26 17.23
CA GLY A 405 9.47 4.24 17.95
C GLY A 405 8.14 3.66 18.46
N LYS A 406 7.37 2.98 17.59
CA LYS A 406 6.10 2.34 17.97
C LYS A 406 6.30 1.27 19.07
N VAL A 407 7.37 0.46 19.00
CA VAL A 407 7.70 -0.54 20.03
C VAL A 407 8.07 0.13 21.35
N ILE A 408 8.87 1.21 21.32
CA ILE A 408 9.21 1.99 22.53
C ILE A 408 7.94 2.52 23.21
N PHE A 409 7.04 3.10 22.42
CA PHE A 409 5.77 3.57 22.96
C PHE A 409 4.93 2.42 23.52
N ALA A 410 4.80 1.32 22.78
CA ALA A 410 3.99 0.17 23.19
C ALA A 410 4.50 -0.46 24.49
N VAL A 411 5.81 -0.67 24.62
CA VAL A 411 6.39 -1.43 25.75
C VAL A 411 6.62 -0.55 26.99
N TRP A 412 7.04 0.70 26.81
CA TRP A 412 7.47 1.53 27.93
C TRP A 412 6.54 2.71 28.24
N LEU A 413 5.99 3.38 27.22
CA LEU A 413 5.23 4.60 27.45
C LEU A 413 3.73 4.33 27.69
N VAL A 414 3.13 3.41 26.95
CA VAL A 414 1.71 3.06 27.12
C VAL A 414 1.41 2.49 28.52
N PRO A 415 2.22 1.57 29.11
CA PRO A 415 1.98 1.08 30.44
C PRO A 415 2.02 2.18 31.52
N VAL A 416 2.83 3.23 31.32
CA VAL A 416 3.02 4.31 32.31
C VAL A 416 2.04 5.46 32.11
N ARG A 417 1.76 5.85 30.86
CA ARG A 417 0.98 7.05 30.50
C ARG A 417 -0.42 6.74 29.96
N GLY A 418 -0.76 5.44 29.82
CA GLY A 418 -2.05 4.98 29.31
C GLY A 418 -2.34 5.44 27.90
N TYR A 419 -3.61 5.67 27.60
CA TYR A 419 -4.09 6.01 26.25
C TYR A 419 -3.49 7.32 25.68
N ARG A 420 -3.09 8.25 26.54
CA ARG A 420 -2.40 9.47 26.07
C ARG A 420 -1.10 9.13 25.33
N ALA A 421 -0.34 8.13 25.81
CA ALA A 421 0.85 7.70 25.07
C ALA A 421 0.50 7.13 23.69
N VAL A 422 -0.62 6.39 23.57
CA VAL A 422 -1.10 5.91 22.26
C VAL A 422 -1.35 7.10 21.31
N CYS A 423 -2.02 8.17 21.79
CA CYS A 423 -2.31 9.35 20.98
C CYS A 423 -1.04 10.08 20.49
N PHE A 424 0.04 10.08 21.26
CA PHE A 424 1.30 10.72 20.91
C PHE A 424 2.27 9.83 20.14
N CYS A 425 2.03 8.52 20.06
CA CYS A 425 2.93 7.56 19.43
C CYS A 425 3.21 7.90 17.96
N GLU A 426 2.17 7.94 17.14
CA GLU A 426 2.33 8.22 15.70
C GLU A 426 2.82 9.66 15.42
N PRO A 427 2.25 10.72 16.01
CA PRO A 427 2.77 12.07 15.85
C PRO A 427 4.27 12.22 16.16
N THR A 428 4.72 11.65 17.26
CA THR A 428 6.14 11.72 17.67
C THR A 428 7.04 10.96 16.68
N THR A 429 6.65 9.74 16.30
CA THR A 429 7.42 8.93 15.34
C THR A 429 7.47 9.58 13.96
N TRP A 430 6.39 10.21 13.51
CA TRP A 430 6.39 10.94 12.24
C TRP A 430 7.35 12.12 12.24
N VAL A 431 7.39 12.90 13.33
CA VAL A 431 8.32 14.05 13.46
C VAL A 431 9.78 13.55 13.46
N VAL A 432 10.08 12.48 14.21
CA VAL A 432 11.44 11.91 14.24
C VAL A 432 11.85 11.41 12.85
N CYS A 433 10.97 10.64 12.19
CA CYS A 433 11.23 10.13 10.84
C CYS A 433 11.29 11.24 9.79
N PHE A 434 10.49 12.31 9.95
CA PHE A 434 10.54 13.50 9.10
C PHE A 434 11.93 14.19 9.17
N VAL A 435 12.46 14.41 10.37
CA VAL A 435 13.81 14.99 10.53
C VAL A 435 14.85 14.07 9.90
N PHE A 436 14.76 12.76 10.13
CA PHE A 436 15.68 11.79 9.53
C PHE A 436 15.65 11.85 7.99
N ILE A 437 14.47 11.87 7.39
CA ILE A 437 14.33 11.86 5.93
C ILE A 437 14.80 13.20 5.31
N LEU A 438 14.61 14.33 5.99
CA LEU A 438 15.15 15.62 5.56
C LEU A 438 16.68 15.60 5.53
N LEU A 439 17.32 15.03 6.55
CA LEU A 439 18.78 14.86 6.59
C LEU A 439 19.27 13.93 5.46
N ALA A 440 18.53 12.84 5.20
CA ALA A 440 18.84 11.94 4.09
C ALA A 440 18.75 12.66 2.73
N VAL A 441 17.69 13.41 2.50
CA VAL A 441 17.51 14.21 1.27
C VAL A 441 18.60 15.28 1.14
N TRP A 442 18.97 15.93 2.25
CA TRP A 442 20.06 16.91 2.24
C TRP A 442 21.40 16.28 1.81
N ARG A 443 21.70 15.07 2.27
CA ARG A 443 22.89 14.30 1.83
C ARG A 443 22.84 13.93 0.35
N CYS A 444 21.67 13.52 -0.14
CA CYS A 444 21.47 13.10 -1.52
C CYS A 444 21.21 14.25 -2.50
N ARG A 445 21.25 15.52 -2.04
CA ARG A 445 20.92 16.69 -2.88
C ARG A 445 21.80 16.84 -4.13
N GLY A 446 23.01 16.29 -4.12
CA GLY A 446 23.91 16.26 -5.27
C GLY A 446 23.34 15.50 -6.45
N ASP A 447 22.65 14.38 -6.18
CA ASP A 447 22.02 13.53 -7.19
C ASP A 447 20.77 14.15 -7.82
N LEU A 448 20.25 15.23 -7.21
CA LEU A 448 19.07 15.97 -7.66
C LEU A 448 19.40 17.23 -8.46
N ARG A 449 20.70 17.59 -8.57
CA ARG A 449 21.12 18.67 -9.45
C ARG A 449 21.20 18.15 -10.87
N ASP A 450 20.70 18.95 -11.82
CA ASP A 450 20.96 18.67 -13.23
C ASP A 450 22.47 18.65 -13.41
N ALA A 451 22.97 17.68 -14.19
CA ALA A 451 24.35 17.74 -14.64
C ALA A 451 24.44 19.07 -15.41
N GLU A 452 25.03 20.09 -14.77
CA GLU A 452 25.33 21.34 -15.45
C GLU A 452 26.10 20.97 -16.72
N LYS A 453 25.63 21.52 -17.82
CA LYS A 453 26.24 21.41 -19.12
C LYS A 453 27.74 21.68 -19.03
N ASN A 454 28.56 20.63 -19.10
CA ASN A 454 29.94 20.71 -19.56
C ASN A 454 29.98 20.34 -21.03
#